data_61467c7847adeab8aca1f4aeadce11ee
#
_entry.id   61467c7847adeab8aca1f4aeadce11ee
#
_cell.length_a   1.000
_cell.length_b   1.000
_cell.length_c   1.000
_cell.angle_alpha   90.00
_cell.angle_beta   90.00
_cell.angle_gamma   90.00
#
_symmetry.space_group_name_H-M   'P 1'
#
loop_
_entity.id
_entity.type
_entity.pdbx_description
1 polymer ?
#
loop_
_entity_poly.entity_id
_entity_poly.type
_entity_poly.pdbx_seq_one_letter_code
_entity_poly.pdbx_strand_id
1 'polypeptide(L)'
;MRRVFNTMVLIAVSVIALVACEKQQVDRTSDNCSFEFTSEKPAFDDVVKTEWNGATVLWSSTDKIRVAFTVDDVWQKADGDVTTNSEAQLYASTQAKSDDGFVTANFSVPGNFAPNDGVHEFYALYPSDKVNSNTAKFTAPDVKIEVASVQNLSSVTFDSSADVMLGISGEIPERPDAAIPIRWNRLVAHAYITLADLKDWSEGEVVTSVTLTADPDASMTGDFDLDITTGASGLRTGNSTANVLTVNNGSLTVTDGDVSFWACMMPCTWKSVQVVVDTDKATYTREIDLAAKQKTFLHNRRNLLTINMASAVREEKEPVASYFTHINSLASHSDLKEYILVYENNGTRKVATQFSGSQLDADDIVYTDEKGYAVTTETEGYTFRLLRVDQSSSYYILMDDQYIGYASSTSLTSSSELPSEDQDKYQWNVSFENDNVVIQNVNTQSRYLKYYSSGYFKAYTSSTGNKNIKLYVHP
;
A
#
# COMPACT_ATOMS: atom_id res chain seq x y z
N MET A 1 -58.86 -2.26 -11.78
CA MET A 1 -58.08 -3.49 -12.02
C MET A 1 -56.57 -3.14 -12.05
N ARG A 2 -56.02 -2.62 -10.96
CA ARG A 2 -54.58 -2.24 -10.90
C ARG A 2 -54.06 -2.19 -9.42
N ARG A 3 -54.46 -3.18 -8.61
CA ARG A 3 -53.98 -3.31 -7.20
C ARG A 3 -53.79 -4.75 -6.71
N VAL A 4 -53.63 -5.71 -7.59
CA VAL A 4 -53.50 -7.15 -7.21
C VAL A 4 -52.14 -7.72 -7.65
N PHE A 5 -51.28 -6.96 -8.34
CA PHE A 5 -50.01 -7.50 -8.89
C PHE A 5 -48.77 -7.24 -8.02
N ASN A 6 -48.86 -6.43 -6.95
CA ASN A 6 -47.68 -6.09 -6.12
C ASN A 6 -47.56 -6.89 -4.82
N THR A 7 -48.42 -7.85 -4.55
CA THR A 7 -48.39 -8.67 -3.32
C THR A 7 -47.87 -10.08 -3.54
N MET A 8 -47.63 -10.49 -4.78
CA MET A 8 -47.14 -11.84 -5.10
C MET A 8 -45.64 -11.96 -5.37
N VAL A 9 -44.90 -10.85 -5.43
CA VAL A 9 -43.43 -10.87 -5.64
C VAL A 9 -42.62 -10.85 -4.32
N LEU A 10 -43.29 -10.53 -3.20
CA LEU A 10 -42.59 -10.48 -1.88
C LEU A 10 -42.66 -11.82 -1.11
N ILE A 11 -43.32 -12.84 -1.60
CA ILE A 11 -43.42 -14.16 -0.94
C ILE A 11 -42.50 -15.21 -1.59
N ALA A 12 -41.93 -14.92 -2.77
CA ALA A 12 -41.06 -15.88 -3.49
C ALA A 12 -39.58 -15.83 -3.12
N VAL A 13 -39.13 -14.86 -2.32
CA VAL A 13 -37.71 -14.73 -1.90
C VAL A 13 -37.45 -15.31 -0.52
N SER A 14 -38.49 -15.63 0.26
CA SER A 14 -38.35 -16.16 1.63
C SER A 14 -38.45 -17.70 1.74
N VAL A 15 -38.51 -18.45 0.62
CA VAL A 15 -38.71 -19.92 0.66
C VAL A 15 -37.51 -20.71 0.10
N ILE A 16 -36.44 -20.06 -0.39
CA ILE A 16 -35.26 -20.78 -0.94
C ILE A 16 -34.17 -20.99 0.10
N ALA A 17 -34.27 -20.45 1.31
CA ALA A 17 -33.29 -20.64 2.38
C ALA A 17 -33.54 -21.83 3.32
N LEU A 18 -34.45 -22.73 2.99
CA LEU A 18 -34.88 -23.82 3.89
C LEU A 18 -34.70 -25.26 3.32
N VAL A 19 -33.84 -25.46 2.36
CA VAL A 19 -33.51 -26.82 1.92
C VAL A 19 -32.04 -26.97 1.63
N ALA A 20 -31.25 -27.15 2.69
CA ALA A 20 -30.03 -27.94 2.75
C ALA A 20 -29.48 -27.97 4.20
N CYS A 21 -30.19 -28.58 5.11
CA CYS A 21 -29.60 -29.09 6.34
C CYS A 21 -29.98 -30.56 6.47
N GLU A 22 -29.21 -31.41 5.80
CA GLU A 22 -29.12 -32.80 6.27
C GLU A 22 -28.42 -32.78 7.62
N LYS A 23 -29.14 -33.13 8.67
CA LYS A 23 -28.61 -33.34 10.01
C LYS A 23 -27.51 -34.41 9.96
N GLN A 24 -26.26 -34.01 9.89
CA GLN A 24 -25.17 -34.86 10.37
C GLN A 24 -25.33 -34.99 11.88
N GLN A 25 -25.80 -36.13 12.30
CA GLN A 25 -25.79 -36.53 13.71
C GLN A 25 -24.31 -36.70 14.13
N VAL A 26 -23.74 -35.64 14.71
CA VAL A 26 -22.37 -35.67 15.23
C VAL A 26 -22.38 -36.56 16.48
N ASP A 27 -21.61 -37.65 16.41
CA ASP A 27 -21.40 -38.57 17.52
C ASP A 27 -20.70 -37.81 18.67
N ARG A 28 -21.41 -37.62 19.77
CA ARG A 28 -21.05 -36.73 20.91
C ARG A 28 -19.98 -37.29 21.86
N THR A 29 -19.03 -38.06 21.36
CA THR A 29 -17.99 -38.70 22.20
C THR A 29 -16.57 -38.21 22.00
N SER A 30 -16.32 -37.05 21.35
CA SER A 30 -14.97 -36.49 21.28
C SER A 30 -14.90 -35.12 21.95
N ASP A 31 -13.95 -34.98 22.87
CA ASP A 31 -13.67 -33.82 23.71
C ASP A 31 -13.20 -32.56 22.97
N ASN A 32 -13.30 -32.52 21.65
CA ASN A 32 -12.91 -31.35 20.83
C ASN A 32 -14.13 -30.69 20.20
N CYS A 33 -14.62 -29.64 20.85
CA CYS A 33 -15.68 -28.81 20.28
C CYS A 33 -15.09 -27.55 19.69
N SER A 34 -15.42 -27.27 18.43
CA SER A 34 -15.21 -25.96 17.82
C SER A 34 -16.54 -25.23 17.67
N PHE A 35 -16.50 -23.91 17.78
CA PHE A 35 -17.63 -23.07 17.36
C PHE A 35 -17.39 -22.55 15.96
N GLU A 36 -18.40 -22.66 15.11
CA GLU A 36 -18.38 -22.05 13.77
C GLU A 36 -19.18 -20.75 13.81
N PHE A 37 -18.63 -19.71 13.23
CA PHE A 37 -19.27 -18.40 13.11
C PHE A 37 -19.41 -18.05 11.66
N THR A 38 -20.55 -17.46 11.30
CA THR A 38 -20.81 -16.99 9.92
C THR A 38 -21.26 -15.55 9.94
N SER A 39 -20.79 -14.76 8.99
CA SER A 39 -21.16 -13.35 8.92
C SER A 39 -20.84 -12.70 7.58
N GLU A 40 -21.70 -11.76 7.20
CA GLU A 40 -21.40 -10.75 6.19
C GLU A 40 -20.65 -9.60 6.83
N LYS A 41 -19.72 -8.98 6.10
CA LYS A 41 -19.07 -7.75 6.58
C LYS A 41 -20.06 -6.59 6.50
N PRO A 42 -20.27 -5.79 7.56
CA PRO A 42 -21.33 -4.80 7.59
C PRO A 42 -21.12 -3.72 6.54
N ALA A 43 -22.20 -3.29 5.89
CA ALA A 43 -22.23 -2.06 5.12
C ALA A 43 -22.15 -0.84 6.04
N PHE A 44 -21.90 0.34 5.48
CA PHE A 44 -22.03 1.59 6.25
C PHE A 44 -23.50 1.96 6.44
N ASP A 45 -23.84 2.55 7.59
CA ASP A 45 -25.22 2.96 7.91
C ASP A 45 -25.76 4.08 7.01
N ASP A 46 -24.88 4.91 6.44
CA ASP A 46 -25.26 6.02 5.59
C ASP A 46 -25.15 5.64 4.11
N VAL A 47 -26.16 4.94 3.61
CA VAL A 47 -26.39 4.88 2.17
C VAL A 47 -27.00 6.22 1.74
N VAL A 48 -26.24 7.30 1.83
CA VAL A 48 -26.60 8.53 1.14
C VAL A 48 -26.32 8.31 -0.33
N LYS A 49 -27.38 8.42 -1.14
CA LYS A 49 -27.45 8.33 -2.58
C LYS A 49 -26.50 9.34 -3.27
N THR A 50 -25.23 9.08 -3.30
CA THR A 50 -24.32 9.69 -4.24
C THR A 50 -23.36 8.61 -4.70
N GLU A 51 -23.51 8.24 -5.93
CA GLU A 51 -22.71 7.42 -6.81
C GLU A 51 -21.30 7.02 -6.29
N TRP A 52 -21.28 6.10 -5.34
CA TRP A 52 -20.13 5.26 -5.16
C TRP A 52 -20.51 3.88 -5.66
N ASN A 53 -19.94 3.47 -6.76
CA ASN A 53 -20.17 2.17 -7.37
C ASN A 53 -19.59 1.12 -6.42
N GLY A 54 -20.39 0.78 -5.41
CA GLY A 54 -20.43 -0.46 -4.69
C GLY A 54 -19.13 -1.22 -4.47
N ALA A 55 -18.13 -0.65 -3.78
CA ALA A 55 -17.18 -1.51 -3.13
C ALA A 55 -17.87 -2.11 -1.89
N THR A 56 -18.48 -3.25 -2.08
CA THR A 56 -18.85 -4.14 -0.98
C THR A 56 -17.59 -4.40 -0.20
N VAL A 57 -17.56 -4.09 1.10
CA VAL A 57 -16.42 -4.43 1.93
C VAL A 57 -16.43 -5.94 2.12
N LEU A 58 -15.50 -6.61 1.48
CA LEU A 58 -15.40 -8.07 1.53
C LEU A 58 -14.48 -8.51 2.68
N TRP A 59 -14.73 -9.70 3.19
CA TRP A 59 -13.77 -10.42 4.01
C TRP A 59 -12.53 -10.81 3.18
N SER A 60 -11.43 -11.10 3.84
CA SER A 60 -10.21 -11.63 3.24
C SER A 60 -9.93 -13.03 3.75
N SER A 61 -9.28 -13.87 2.95
CA SER A 61 -8.82 -15.21 3.38
C SER A 61 -7.83 -15.17 4.55
N THR A 62 -7.25 -14.01 4.86
CA THR A 62 -6.34 -13.82 5.99
C THR A 62 -7.02 -13.32 7.24
N ASP A 63 -8.28 -12.88 7.15
CA ASP A 63 -9.02 -12.32 8.28
C ASP A 63 -9.22 -13.36 9.40
N LYS A 64 -9.11 -12.88 10.64
CA LYS A 64 -9.33 -13.64 11.87
C LYS A 64 -10.10 -12.79 12.87
N ILE A 65 -10.87 -13.45 13.70
CA ILE A 65 -11.62 -12.84 14.80
C ILE A 65 -11.12 -13.36 16.15
N ARG A 66 -11.41 -12.64 17.21
CA ARG A 66 -11.38 -13.14 18.58
C ARG A 66 -12.78 -13.18 19.16
N VAL A 67 -13.08 -14.22 19.90
CA VAL A 67 -14.41 -14.45 20.46
C VAL A 67 -14.31 -14.66 21.97
N ALA A 68 -15.16 -13.97 22.72
CA ALA A 68 -15.49 -14.28 24.10
C ALA A 68 -16.96 -14.68 24.18
N PHE A 69 -17.36 -15.39 25.21
CA PHE A 69 -18.76 -15.77 25.36
C PHE A 69 -19.18 -15.93 26.82
N THR A 70 -20.47 -15.83 27.06
CA THR A 70 -21.13 -16.12 28.33
C THR A 70 -22.05 -17.32 28.18
N VAL A 71 -22.30 -17.99 29.31
CA VAL A 71 -23.41 -18.97 29.48
C VAL A 71 -24.16 -18.53 30.73
N ASP A 72 -25.47 -18.29 30.57
CA ASP A 72 -26.31 -17.75 31.64
C ASP A 72 -25.68 -16.50 32.31
N ASP A 73 -25.22 -15.53 31.45
CA ASP A 73 -24.54 -14.29 31.85
C ASP A 73 -23.19 -14.46 32.55
N VAL A 74 -22.66 -15.69 32.61
CA VAL A 74 -21.36 -15.97 33.25
C VAL A 74 -20.26 -16.15 32.18
N TRP A 75 -19.21 -15.35 32.26
CA TRP A 75 -18.07 -15.43 31.36
C TRP A 75 -17.36 -16.77 31.42
N GLN A 76 -16.97 -17.27 30.27
CA GLN A 76 -16.36 -18.60 30.14
C GLN A 76 -14.85 -18.51 29.88
N LYS A 77 -14.12 -19.56 30.28
CA LYS A 77 -12.72 -19.81 29.97
C LYS A 77 -12.53 -21.19 29.30
N ALA A 78 -11.34 -21.43 28.75
CA ALA A 78 -11.04 -22.53 27.82
C ALA A 78 -11.44 -23.95 28.28
N ASP A 79 -11.53 -24.21 29.56
CA ASP A 79 -11.74 -25.56 30.06
C ASP A 79 -13.19 -25.82 30.53
N GLY A 80 -14.12 -24.91 30.16
CA GLY A 80 -15.51 -24.96 30.61
C GLY A 80 -15.70 -24.66 32.10
N ASP A 81 -14.66 -24.24 32.78
CA ASP A 81 -14.78 -23.74 34.14
C ASP A 81 -15.37 -22.34 34.13
N VAL A 82 -16.32 -22.13 35.02
CA VAL A 82 -16.85 -20.80 35.31
C VAL A 82 -15.73 -19.94 35.87
N THR A 83 -15.51 -18.75 35.29
CA THR A 83 -14.47 -17.86 35.74
C THR A 83 -15.03 -16.65 36.47
N THR A 84 -14.21 -16.03 37.31
CA THR A 84 -14.42 -14.66 37.74
C THR A 84 -14.23 -13.72 36.53
N ASN A 85 -14.87 -12.56 36.52
CA ASN A 85 -14.71 -11.56 35.46
C ASN A 85 -13.25 -11.16 35.16
N SER A 86 -12.34 -11.38 36.12
CA SER A 86 -10.90 -11.09 35.99
C SER A 86 -10.09 -12.07 35.16
N GLU A 87 -10.68 -13.21 34.77
CA GLU A 87 -9.98 -14.28 34.04
C GLU A 87 -10.72 -14.72 32.76
N ALA A 88 -11.66 -13.93 32.28
CA ALA A 88 -12.35 -14.20 31.03
C ALA A 88 -11.35 -14.35 29.87
N GLN A 89 -11.69 -15.14 28.86
CA GLN A 89 -10.75 -15.49 27.79
C GLN A 89 -11.31 -15.14 26.41
N LEU A 90 -10.40 -14.64 25.55
CA LEU A 90 -10.62 -14.43 24.13
C LEU A 90 -10.00 -15.57 23.32
N TYR A 91 -10.80 -16.19 22.48
CA TYR A 91 -10.40 -17.30 21.62
C TYR A 91 -10.15 -16.80 20.20
N ALA A 92 -8.97 -17.10 19.64
CA ALA A 92 -8.66 -16.75 18.27
C ALA A 92 -9.28 -17.78 17.31
N SER A 93 -9.92 -17.29 16.24
CA SER A 93 -10.38 -18.15 15.15
C SER A 93 -9.24 -18.63 14.26
N THR A 94 -9.53 -19.64 13.43
CA THR A 94 -8.78 -19.89 12.20
C THR A 94 -8.98 -18.74 11.22
N GLN A 95 -8.27 -18.77 10.09
CA GLN A 95 -8.50 -17.82 9.00
C GLN A 95 -9.91 -17.99 8.41
N ALA A 96 -10.46 -16.90 7.90
CA ALA A 96 -11.74 -16.87 7.23
C ALA A 96 -11.79 -17.85 6.05
N LYS A 97 -12.94 -18.53 5.90
CA LYS A 97 -13.26 -19.37 4.74
C LYS A 97 -14.52 -18.83 4.10
N SER A 98 -14.63 -18.94 2.79
CA SER A 98 -15.77 -18.46 2.05
C SER A 98 -15.98 -19.28 0.77
N ASP A 99 -17.24 -19.47 0.40
CA ASP A 99 -17.65 -20.12 -0.85
C ASP A 99 -18.29 -19.13 -1.84
N ASP A 100 -18.44 -17.86 -1.44
CA ASP A 100 -19.14 -16.80 -2.20
C ASP A 100 -18.26 -15.60 -2.56
N GLY A 101 -16.93 -15.78 -2.60
CA GLY A 101 -15.98 -14.70 -2.89
C GLY A 101 -15.81 -13.71 -1.73
N PHE A 102 -15.95 -14.18 -0.50
CA PHE A 102 -15.79 -13.41 0.73
C PHE A 102 -16.87 -12.34 0.99
N VAL A 103 -18.02 -12.45 0.38
CA VAL A 103 -19.22 -11.71 0.80
C VAL A 103 -19.62 -12.18 2.20
N THR A 104 -19.70 -13.49 2.38
CA THR A 104 -19.86 -14.15 3.69
C THR A 104 -18.58 -14.87 4.07
N ALA A 105 -18.16 -14.76 5.33
CA ALA A 105 -17.04 -15.51 5.87
C ALA A 105 -17.50 -16.45 6.99
N ASN A 106 -16.85 -17.61 7.02
CA ASN A 106 -16.99 -18.59 8.11
C ASN A 106 -15.68 -18.64 8.90
N PHE A 107 -15.79 -18.57 10.23
CA PHE A 107 -14.68 -18.61 11.15
C PHE A 107 -14.85 -19.78 12.10
N SER A 108 -13.84 -20.63 12.21
CA SER A 108 -13.80 -21.70 13.20
C SER A 108 -12.97 -21.28 14.40
N VAL A 109 -13.53 -21.37 15.58
CA VAL A 109 -12.83 -21.13 16.84
C VAL A 109 -12.53 -22.49 17.50
N PRO A 110 -11.30 -22.99 17.39
CA PRO A 110 -10.93 -24.26 18.01
C PRO A 110 -10.78 -24.12 19.53
N GLY A 111 -11.18 -25.10 20.27
CA GLY A 111 -10.99 -25.16 21.73
C GLY A 111 -11.70 -26.35 22.36
N ASN A 112 -11.31 -26.69 23.59
CA ASN A 112 -12.03 -27.60 24.45
C ASN A 112 -13.05 -26.81 25.25
N PHE A 113 -14.24 -26.66 24.69
CA PHE A 113 -15.34 -26.05 25.40
C PHE A 113 -16.18 -27.16 26.03
N ALA A 114 -16.29 -27.16 27.36
CA ALA A 114 -17.20 -28.07 28.01
C ALA A 114 -18.65 -27.79 27.51
N PRO A 115 -19.43 -28.85 27.26
CA PRO A 115 -20.81 -28.66 26.89
C PRO A 115 -21.59 -28.16 28.13
N ASN A 116 -21.81 -26.86 28.17
CA ASN A 116 -22.70 -26.27 29.17
C ASN A 116 -24.09 -26.11 28.53
N ASP A 117 -25.10 -26.64 29.20
CA ASP A 117 -26.48 -26.27 28.93
C ASP A 117 -26.65 -24.81 29.42
N GLY A 118 -27.56 -24.06 28.84
CA GLY A 118 -27.83 -22.66 29.23
C GLY A 118 -27.86 -21.71 28.05
N VAL A 119 -28.16 -20.48 28.33
CA VAL A 119 -28.23 -19.41 27.32
C VAL A 119 -26.82 -18.92 26.99
N HIS A 120 -26.44 -19.06 25.74
CA HIS A 120 -25.13 -18.61 25.25
C HIS A 120 -25.26 -17.24 24.56
N GLU A 121 -24.26 -16.38 24.78
CA GLU A 121 -24.08 -15.15 24.02
C GLU A 121 -22.61 -14.98 23.63
N PHE A 122 -22.34 -14.68 22.35
CA PHE A 122 -21.01 -14.57 21.80
C PHE A 122 -20.70 -13.16 21.39
N TYR A 123 -19.49 -12.70 21.75
CA TYR A 123 -18.93 -11.39 21.44
C TYR A 123 -17.69 -11.59 20.58
N ALA A 124 -17.74 -11.17 19.32
CA ALA A 124 -16.66 -11.32 18.36
C ALA A 124 -16.00 -9.98 18.08
N LEU A 125 -14.68 -9.97 17.99
CA LEU A 125 -13.86 -8.77 17.76
C LEU A 125 -12.98 -8.96 16.53
N TYR A 126 -12.93 -7.96 15.67
CA TYR A 126 -12.11 -7.92 14.46
C TYR A 126 -11.34 -6.61 14.38
N PRO A 127 -10.10 -6.59 13.83
CA PRO A 127 -9.28 -7.77 13.52
C PRO A 127 -8.65 -8.38 14.77
N SER A 128 -8.38 -9.68 14.71
CA SER A 128 -7.91 -10.48 15.87
C SER A 128 -6.62 -9.97 16.51
N ASP A 129 -5.69 -9.44 15.72
CA ASP A 129 -4.38 -8.93 16.15
C ASP A 129 -4.46 -7.56 16.83
N LYS A 130 -5.59 -6.85 16.67
CA LYS A 130 -5.84 -5.54 17.28
C LYS A 130 -6.58 -5.61 18.61
N VAL A 131 -6.77 -6.79 19.13
CA VAL A 131 -7.50 -7.04 20.37
C VAL A 131 -6.59 -7.66 21.41
N ASN A 132 -6.45 -7.02 22.58
CA ASN A 132 -5.61 -7.50 23.69
C ASN A 132 -4.25 -8.05 23.21
N SER A 133 -3.50 -7.26 22.53
CA SER A 133 -2.38 -7.60 21.64
C SER A 133 -1.41 -8.68 22.13
N ASN A 134 -1.35 -8.95 23.44
CA ASN A 134 -0.39 -9.89 24.02
C ASN A 134 -0.99 -10.95 24.96
N THR A 135 -2.29 -10.94 25.23
CA THR A 135 -2.90 -11.93 26.13
C THR A 135 -4.27 -12.37 25.63
N ALA A 136 -4.57 -13.67 25.80
CA ALA A 136 -5.91 -14.19 25.58
C ALA A 136 -6.85 -13.87 26.75
N LYS A 137 -6.33 -13.39 27.90
CA LYS A 137 -7.11 -13.08 29.10
C LYS A 137 -7.49 -11.61 29.13
N PHE A 138 -8.68 -11.31 29.65
CA PHE A 138 -9.16 -9.96 29.87
C PHE A 138 -10.01 -9.89 31.15
N THR A 139 -10.22 -8.68 31.64
CA THR A 139 -11.13 -8.44 32.77
C THR A 139 -12.49 -8.05 32.20
N ALA A 140 -13.38 -9.03 32.11
CA ALA A 140 -14.69 -8.82 31.51
C ALA A 140 -15.52 -7.77 32.29
N PRO A 141 -16.31 -6.95 31.57
CA PRO A 141 -16.53 -6.99 30.12
C PRO A 141 -15.54 -6.16 29.29
N ASP A 142 -14.45 -5.66 29.89
CA ASP A 142 -13.55 -4.68 29.28
C ASP A 142 -12.42 -5.36 28.50
N VAL A 143 -12.38 -5.13 27.20
CA VAL A 143 -11.25 -5.54 26.33
C VAL A 143 -10.47 -4.31 25.87
N LYS A 144 -9.19 -4.51 25.54
CA LYS A 144 -8.38 -3.49 24.90
C LYS A 144 -8.42 -3.69 23.38
N ILE A 145 -8.65 -2.61 22.65
CA ILE A 145 -8.58 -2.58 21.19
C ILE A 145 -7.56 -1.53 20.76
N GLU A 146 -6.88 -1.78 19.65
CA GLU A 146 -5.92 -0.85 19.05
C GLU A 146 -6.44 -0.35 17.71
N VAL A 147 -6.42 0.95 17.50
CA VAL A 147 -6.56 1.56 16.16
C VAL A 147 -5.19 2.00 15.68
N ALA A 148 -4.74 1.44 14.57
CA ALA A 148 -3.42 1.69 14.03
C ALA A 148 -3.20 3.19 13.73
N SER A 149 -2.10 3.76 14.23
CA SER A 149 -1.69 5.14 13.93
C SER A 149 -1.02 5.29 12.58
N VAL A 150 -0.61 4.17 11.96
CA VAL A 150 -0.07 4.11 10.59
C VAL A 150 -0.92 3.17 9.79
N GLN A 151 -1.45 3.65 8.66
CA GLN A 151 -2.37 2.93 7.78
C GLN A 151 -1.90 3.00 6.33
N ASN A 152 -2.40 2.10 5.48
CA ASN A 152 -2.05 2.09 4.06
C ASN A 152 -2.74 3.23 3.29
N LEU A 153 -1.98 3.94 2.47
CA LEU A 153 -2.46 5.02 1.62
C LEU A 153 -3.16 4.44 0.38
N SER A 154 -4.46 4.68 0.27
CA SER A 154 -5.27 4.22 -0.86
C SER A 154 -6.48 5.13 -1.10
N SER A 155 -6.80 5.39 -2.36
CA SER A 155 -8.03 6.08 -2.78
C SER A 155 -9.21 5.12 -2.99
N VAL A 156 -8.94 3.82 -3.11
CA VAL A 156 -9.94 2.80 -3.48
C VAL A 156 -10.58 2.16 -2.26
N THR A 157 -9.79 1.88 -1.21
CA THR A 157 -10.24 1.20 -0.01
C THR A 157 -9.49 1.68 1.22
N PHE A 158 -10.10 1.56 2.38
CA PHE A 158 -9.42 1.78 3.65
C PHE A 158 -8.54 0.59 4.05
N ASP A 159 -7.62 0.81 4.98
CA ASP A 159 -6.81 -0.25 5.57
C ASP A 159 -7.68 -1.16 6.44
N SER A 160 -7.85 -2.42 6.04
CA SER A 160 -8.67 -3.40 6.76
C SER A 160 -8.13 -3.71 8.16
N SER A 161 -6.83 -3.54 8.40
CA SER A 161 -6.23 -3.72 9.74
C SER A 161 -6.65 -2.64 10.74
N ALA A 162 -7.17 -1.51 10.25
CA ALA A 162 -7.70 -0.43 11.08
C ALA A 162 -9.24 -0.43 11.18
N ASP A 163 -9.94 -1.36 10.52
CA ASP A 163 -11.40 -1.50 10.56
C ASP A 163 -11.86 -2.31 11.78
N VAL A 164 -11.77 -1.71 12.96
CA VAL A 164 -12.12 -2.39 14.21
C VAL A 164 -13.63 -2.53 14.33
N MET A 165 -14.08 -3.78 14.58
CA MET A 165 -15.49 -4.14 14.69
C MET A 165 -15.78 -4.98 15.92
N LEU A 166 -16.98 -4.81 16.48
CA LEU A 166 -17.59 -5.68 17.47
C LEU A 166 -18.80 -6.38 16.87
N GLY A 167 -18.83 -7.70 16.97
CA GLY A 167 -19.95 -8.53 16.56
C GLY A 167 -20.61 -9.19 17.76
N ILE A 168 -21.93 -9.33 17.72
CA ILE A 168 -22.73 -9.95 18.78
C ILE A 168 -23.67 -10.97 18.15
N SER A 169 -23.78 -12.17 18.75
CA SER A 169 -24.70 -13.20 18.29
C SER A 169 -26.15 -12.92 18.71
N GLY A 170 -26.31 -12.24 19.84
CA GLY A 170 -27.53 -12.28 20.65
C GLY A 170 -27.65 -13.61 21.43
N GLU A 171 -28.72 -13.74 22.23
CA GLU A 171 -28.97 -14.92 23.05
C GLU A 171 -29.28 -16.16 22.22
N ILE A 172 -28.61 -17.26 22.54
CA ILE A 172 -28.83 -18.58 21.94
C ILE A 172 -29.24 -19.52 23.09
N PRO A 173 -30.51 -20.00 23.12
CA PRO A 173 -31.06 -20.69 24.29
C PRO A 173 -30.39 -22.01 24.68
N GLU A 174 -29.71 -22.63 23.73
CA GLU A 174 -29.02 -23.90 23.93
C GLU A 174 -27.64 -23.83 23.24
N ARG A 175 -26.74 -24.74 23.61
CA ARG A 175 -25.47 -24.83 22.94
C ARG A 175 -25.65 -24.94 21.43
N PRO A 176 -25.04 -24.04 20.63
CA PRO A 176 -25.19 -24.07 19.18
C PRO A 176 -24.54 -25.33 18.57
N ASP A 177 -25.30 -26.03 17.75
CA ASP A 177 -24.85 -27.15 16.92
C ASP A 177 -24.67 -26.77 15.43
N ALA A 178 -24.94 -25.53 15.10
CA ALA A 178 -24.82 -24.93 13.76
C ALA A 178 -23.94 -23.67 13.83
N ALA A 179 -23.58 -23.15 12.65
CA ALA A 179 -22.81 -21.91 12.56
C ALA A 179 -23.59 -20.73 13.16
N ILE A 180 -22.91 -19.98 14.02
CA ILE A 180 -23.44 -18.88 14.82
C ILE A 180 -23.42 -17.62 13.96
N PRO A 181 -24.58 -17.00 13.67
CA PRO A 181 -24.62 -15.74 12.96
C PRO A 181 -24.16 -14.58 13.85
N ILE A 182 -23.20 -13.80 13.36
CA ILE A 182 -22.68 -12.62 14.06
C ILE A 182 -23.16 -11.36 13.35
N ARG A 183 -23.69 -10.42 14.13
CA ARG A 183 -24.06 -9.08 13.66
C ARG A 183 -22.97 -8.10 14.07
N TRP A 184 -22.30 -7.52 13.07
CA TRP A 184 -21.19 -6.62 13.29
C TRP A 184 -21.59 -5.16 13.33
N ASN A 185 -20.91 -4.41 14.19
CA ASN A 185 -20.91 -2.95 14.23
C ASN A 185 -19.48 -2.44 14.17
N ARG A 186 -19.18 -1.53 13.26
CA ARG A 186 -17.89 -0.84 13.22
C ARG A 186 -17.78 0.12 14.39
N LEU A 187 -16.66 0.04 15.08
CA LEU A 187 -16.34 0.94 16.20
C LEU A 187 -15.61 2.19 15.73
N VAL A 188 -14.98 2.14 14.57
CA VAL A 188 -14.21 3.24 13.98
C VAL A 188 -15.06 4.09 13.03
N ALA A 189 -14.61 5.33 12.83
CA ALA A 189 -15.08 6.24 11.80
C ALA A 189 -14.20 6.04 10.55
N HIS A 190 -14.81 5.88 9.40
CA HIS A 190 -14.13 5.83 8.11
C HIS A 190 -14.22 7.20 7.47
N ALA A 191 -13.09 7.84 7.24
CA ALA A 191 -13.00 9.14 6.61
C ALA A 191 -12.48 8.97 5.17
N TYR A 192 -13.24 9.50 4.20
CA TYR A 192 -12.74 9.73 2.85
C TYR A 192 -12.36 11.20 2.75
N ILE A 193 -11.06 11.46 2.69
CA ILE A 193 -10.48 12.79 2.78
C ILE A 193 -9.96 13.18 1.41
N THR A 194 -10.42 14.33 0.91
CA THR A 194 -9.89 14.96 -0.29
C THR A 194 -9.05 16.17 0.13
N LEU A 195 -7.78 16.15 -0.25
CA LEU A 195 -6.91 17.33 -0.20
C LEU A 195 -7.05 18.02 -1.55
N ALA A 196 -7.65 19.20 -1.55
CA ALA A 196 -7.94 19.95 -2.76
C ALA A 196 -7.01 21.15 -2.91
N ASP A 197 -6.75 21.54 -4.16
CA ASP A 197 -5.94 22.71 -4.51
C ASP A 197 -4.53 22.67 -3.88
N LEU A 198 -3.78 21.56 -4.01
CA LEU A 198 -2.39 21.51 -3.55
C LEU A 198 -1.61 22.64 -4.24
N LYS A 199 -1.03 23.51 -3.41
CA LYS A 199 -0.35 24.72 -3.88
C LYS A 199 0.86 24.40 -4.75
N ASP A 200 0.92 24.99 -5.94
CA ASP A 200 2.06 24.88 -6.87
C ASP A 200 2.51 23.44 -7.16
N TRP A 201 1.57 22.50 -7.17
CA TRP A 201 1.83 21.10 -7.52
C TRP A 201 2.34 20.95 -8.95
N SER A 202 3.03 19.86 -9.24
CA SER A 202 3.57 19.56 -10.57
C SER A 202 2.84 18.37 -11.19
N GLU A 203 2.69 18.37 -12.50
CA GLU A 203 2.13 17.22 -13.22
C GLU A 203 2.94 15.94 -12.92
N GLY A 204 2.23 14.86 -12.65
CA GLY A 204 2.82 13.57 -12.27
C GLY A 204 3.37 13.51 -10.85
N GLU A 205 3.18 14.54 -10.02
CA GLU A 205 3.58 14.50 -8.60
C GLU A 205 2.83 13.41 -7.83
N VAL A 206 3.55 12.66 -7.00
CA VAL A 206 3.04 11.48 -6.32
C VAL A 206 3.08 11.66 -4.81
N VAL A 207 1.92 11.61 -4.15
CA VAL A 207 1.82 11.57 -2.70
C VAL A 207 2.25 10.21 -2.18
N THR A 208 3.18 10.20 -1.24
CA THR A 208 3.73 9.01 -0.60
C THR A 208 3.31 8.85 0.86
N SER A 209 2.92 9.95 1.51
CA SER A 209 2.44 9.95 2.89
C SER A 209 1.56 11.16 3.17
N VAL A 210 0.56 10.98 4.04
CA VAL A 210 -0.22 12.06 4.64
C VAL A 210 -0.28 11.84 6.14
N THR A 211 0.12 12.85 6.92
CA THR A 211 0.00 12.86 8.37
C THR A 211 -1.02 13.91 8.81
N LEU A 212 -1.97 13.46 9.61
CA LEU A 212 -3.03 14.28 10.21
C LEU A 212 -2.76 14.37 11.70
N THR A 213 -2.56 15.57 12.23
CA THR A 213 -2.43 15.84 13.67
C THR A 213 -3.57 16.73 14.11
N ALA A 214 -4.54 16.16 14.80
CA ALA A 214 -5.66 16.92 15.34
C ALA A 214 -5.30 17.63 16.67
N ASP A 215 -6.24 18.38 17.21
CA ASP A 215 -6.05 18.96 18.55
C ASP A 215 -5.83 17.87 19.62
N PRO A 216 -5.14 18.19 20.74
CA PRO A 216 -4.75 17.20 21.74
C PRO A 216 -5.90 16.43 22.40
N ASP A 217 -7.12 16.99 22.36
CA ASP A 217 -8.32 16.35 22.94
C ASP A 217 -8.90 15.27 22.00
N ALA A 218 -8.49 15.24 20.74
CA ALA A 218 -8.99 14.30 19.73
C ALA A 218 -8.18 13.00 19.75
N SER A 219 -8.63 12.00 20.50
CA SER A 219 -8.04 10.66 20.50
C SER A 219 -8.45 9.89 19.23
N MET A 220 -7.59 9.85 18.23
CA MET A 220 -7.87 9.23 16.92
C MET A 220 -7.39 7.79 16.83
N THR A 221 -6.25 7.48 17.42
CA THR A 221 -5.52 6.22 17.26
C THR A 221 -4.94 5.75 18.58
N GLY A 222 -4.39 4.54 18.60
CA GLY A 222 -3.78 3.93 19.78
C GLY A 222 -4.72 2.97 20.50
N ASP A 223 -4.51 2.78 21.81
CA ASP A 223 -5.25 1.82 22.65
C ASP A 223 -6.51 2.44 23.23
N PHE A 224 -7.60 1.70 23.13
CA PHE A 224 -8.90 2.04 23.71
C PHE A 224 -9.44 0.90 24.55
N ASP A 225 -10.17 1.22 25.59
CA ASP A 225 -10.91 0.23 26.37
C ASP A 225 -12.35 0.15 25.87
N LEU A 226 -12.84 -1.07 25.68
CA LEU A 226 -14.19 -1.34 25.18
C LEU A 226 -14.93 -2.29 26.12
N ASP A 227 -16.06 -1.86 26.62
CA ASP A 227 -17.05 -2.76 27.22
C ASP A 227 -17.82 -3.46 26.09
N ILE A 228 -17.53 -4.74 25.87
CA ILE A 228 -18.08 -5.49 24.74
C ILE A 228 -19.57 -5.78 24.87
N THR A 229 -20.15 -5.63 26.05
CA THR A 229 -21.60 -5.83 26.28
C THR A 229 -22.43 -4.61 25.86
N THR A 230 -21.83 -3.42 25.85
CA THR A 230 -22.52 -2.16 25.53
C THR A 230 -22.22 -1.63 24.14
N GLY A 231 -21.36 -2.31 23.40
CA GLY A 231 -21.02 -1.95 22.03
C GLY A 231 -20.26 -0.63 21.92
N ALA A 232 -20.52 0.14 20.88
CA ALA A 232 -19.84 1.42 20.64
C ALA A 232 -20.01 2.45 21.78
N SER A 233 -21.06 2.37 22.57
CA SER A 233 -21.27 3.23 23.74
C SER A 233 -20.34 2.89 24.92
N GLY A 234 -19.78 1.69 24.93
CA GLY A 234 -18.81 1.24 25.94
C GLY A 234 -17.36 1.61 25.63
N LEU A 235 -17.14 2.33 24.55
CA LEU A 235 -15.82 2.74 24.11
C LEU A 235 -15.27 3.87 24.96
N ARG A 236 -14.05 3.70 25.47
CA ARG A 236 -13.36 4.68 26.33
C ARG A 236 -11.94 4.88 25.86
N THR A 237 -11.41 6.09 26.03
CA THR A 237 -9.98 6.36 25.78
C THR A 237 -9.11 5.56 26.75
N GLY A 238 -8.18 4.81 26.19
CA GLY A 238 -7.15 4.10 26.95
C GLY A 238 -5.95 5.00 27.31
N ASN A 239 -4.90 4.40 27.83
CA ASN A 239 -3.72 5.12 28.32
C ASN A 239 -2.74 5.53 27.21
N SER A 240 -2.88 4.99 26.01
CA SER A 240 -1.92 5.15 24.90
C SER A 240 -2.58 5.73 23.64
N THR A 241 -3.61 6.56 23.79
CA THR A 241 -4.26 7.19 22.64
C THR A 241 -3.45 8.35 22.08
N ALA A 242 -3.55 8.57 20.78
CA ALA A 242 -2.88 9.65 20.08
C ALA A 242 -3.85 10.44 19.18
N ASN A 243 -3.53 11.71 19.01
CA ASN A 243 -4.22 12.62 18.10
C ASN A 243 -3.56 12.69 16.72
N VAL A 244 -2.74 11.69 16.37
CA VAL A 244 -1.98 11.62 15.12
C VAL A 244 -2.38 10.36 14.35
N LEU A 245 -2.56 10.52 13.05
CA LEU A 245 -2.80 9.45 12.10
C LEU A 245 -1.93 9.68 10.86
N THR A 246 -1.17 8.68 10.46
CA THR A 246 -0.38 8.71 9.23
C THR A 246 -0.90 7.64 8.26
N VAL A 247 -1.11 8.01 7.00
CA VAL A 247 -1.37 7.07 5.91
C VAL A 247 -0.18 7.08 4.96
N ASN A 248 0.43 5.92 4.74
CA ASN A 248 1.61 5.72 3.89
C ASN A 248 1.60 4.30 3.28
N ASN A 249 2.75 3.74 2.90
CA ASN A 249 2.84 2.40 2.26
C ASN A 249 1.99 2.26 1.00
N GLY A 250 1.85 3.35 0.25
CA GLY A 250 1.16 3.43 -1.01
C GLY A 250 1.59 4.68 -1.75
N SER A 251 1.04 4.88 -2.94
CA SER A 251 1.29 6.08 -3.72
C SER A 251 0.02 6.52 -4.42
N LEU A 252 -0.22 7.83 -4.46
CA LEU A 252 -1.36 8.43 -5.15
C LEU A 252 -0.89 9.58 -6.02
N THR A 253 -1.20 9.54 -7.31
CA THR A 253 -0.88 10.64 -8.22
C THR A 253 -1.80 11.82 -7.95
N VAL A 254 -1.23 13.01 -7.84
CA VAL A 254 -1.99 14.26 -7.79
C VAL A 254 -2.63 14.50 -9.16
N THR A 255 -3.94 14.74 -9.18
CA THR A 255 -4.69 14.99 -10.40
C THR A 255 -5.43 16.32 -10.25
N ASP A 256 -5.18 17.26 -11.15
CA ASP A 256 -5.77 18.61 -11.12
C ASP A 256 -5.57 19.36 -9.78
N GLY A 257 -4.48 19.04 -9.06
CA GLY A 257 -4.18 19.61 -7.75
C GLY A 257 -4.86 18.90 -6.57
N ASP A 258 -5.59 17.84 -6.83
CA ASP A 258 -6.37 17.11 -5.83
C ASP A 258 -5.81 15.68 -5.61
N VAL A 259 -5.95 15.22 -4.38
CA VAL A 259 -5.72 13.81 -4.03
C VAL A 259 -6.72 13.37 -2.96
N SER A 260 -7.24 12.15 -3.07
CA SER A 260 -8.20 11.60 -2.10
C SER A 260 -7.73 10.27 -1.55
N PHE A 261 -7.99 10.01 -0.27
CA PHE A 261 -7.61 8.78 0.39
C PHE A 261 -8.58 8.41 1.52
N TRP A 262 -8.49 7.15 1.94
CA TRP A 262 -9.21 6.63 3.09
C TRP A 262 -8.35 6.66 4.36
N ALA A 263 -9.00 6.89 5.50
CA ALA A 263 -8.42 6.80 6.83
C ALA A 263 -9.45 6.25 7.81
N CYS A 264 -9.03 5.40 8.74
CA CYS A 264 -9.84 4.89 9.84
C CYS A 264 -9.36 5.52 11.16
N MET A 265 -10.30 5.98 11.99
CA MET A 265 -9.97 6.57 13.29
C MET A 265 -11.07 6.30 14.30
N MET A 266 -10.76 6.44 15.58
CA MET A 266 -11.80 6.41 16.59
C MET A 266 -12.75 7.59 16.43
N PRO A 267 -14.03 7.43 16.77
CA PRO A 267 -14.99 8.56 16.77
C PRO A 267 -14.45 9.71 17.62
N CYS A 268 -14.28 10.87 17.01
CA CYS A 268 -13.73 12.04 17.66
C CYS A 268 -14.24 13.34 17.03
N THR A 269 -13.93 14.47 17.63
CA THR A 269 -14.23 15.79 17.09
C THR A 269 -12.97 16.61 17.00
N TRP A 270 -12.67 17.13 15.82
CA TRP A 270 -11.54 18.02 15.59
C TRP A 270 -11.96 19.48 15.78
N LYS A 271 -11.17 20.18 16.59
CA LYS A 271 -11.22 21.65 16.75
C LYS A 271 -10.14 22.33 15.91
N SER A 272 -9.07 21.61 15.61
CA SER A 272 -8.02 22.00 14.69
C SER A 272 -7.40 20.75 14.07
N VAL A 273 -6.71 20.92 12.94
CA VAL A 273 -5.89 19.86 12.35
C VAL A 273 -4.70 20.45 11.61
N GLN A 274 -3.52 19.89 11.84
CA GLN A 274 -2.36 20.07 10.97
C GLN A 274 -2.34 18.92 9.97
N VAL A 275 -2.18 19.26 8.71
CA VAL A 275 -2.03 18.31 7.60
C VAL A 275 -0.63 18.45 7.04
N VAL A 276 0.12 17.36 7.02
CA VAL A 276 1.42 17.26 6.35
C VAL A 276 1.29 16.24 5.23
N VAL A 277 1.59 16.66 4.01
CA VAL A 277 1.56 15.82 2.80
C VAL A 277 2.97 15.70 2.26
N ASP A 278 3.49 14.50 2.23
CA ASP A 278 4.76 14.20 1.58
C ASP A 278 4.52 13.66 0.18
N THR A 279 5.18 14.28 -0.79
CA THR A 279 5.21 13.82 -2.17
C THR A 279 6.64 13.42 -2.56
N ASP A 280 6.82 12.91 -3.75
CA ASP A 280 8.13 12.68 -4.35
C ASP A 280 8.92 13.99 -4.60
N LYS A 281 8.22 15.15 -4.71
CA LYS A 281 8.81 16.45 -5.07
C LYS A 281 8.83 17.47 -3.94
N ALA A 282 7.87 17.42 -3.01
CA ALA A 282 7.73 18.43 -1.98
C ALA A 282 7.08 17.89 -0.70
N THR A 283 7.16 18.68 0.38
CA THR A 283 6.34 18.54 1.58
C THR A 283 5.41 19.72 1.69
N TYR A 284 4.12 19.46 1.86
CA TYR A 284 3.10 20.48 2.07
C TYR A 284 2.65 20.45 3.53
N THR A 285 2.63 21.60 4.18
CA THR A 285 2.15 21.72 5.57
C THR A 285 1.06 22.77 5.66
N ARG A 286 -0.07 22.41 6.27
CA ARG A 286 -1.15 23.34 6.55
C ARG A 286 -1.76 23.10 7.91
N GLU A 287 -1.97 24.18 8.66
CA GLU A 287 -2.77 24.22 9.87
C GLU A 287 -4.16 24.79 9.58
N ILE A 288 -5.20 24.16 10.15
CA ILE A 288 -6.59 24.52 9.93
C ILE A 288 -7.26 24.66 11.29
N ASP A 289 -7.77 25.86 11.57
CA ASP A 289 -8.62 26.12 12.73
C ASP A 289 -10.06 25.77 12.37
N LEU A 290 -10.63 24.83 13.10
CA LEU A 290 -12.01 24.37 12.99
C LEU A 290 -12.86 24.78 14.18
N ALA A 291 -12.35 25.60 15.11
CA ALA A 291 -13.04 25.95 16.36
C ALA A 291 -14.45 26.51 16.12
N ALA A 292 -14.63 27.30 15.06
CA ALA A 292 -15.93 27.87 14.68
C ALA A 292 -16.89 26.85 14.02
N LYS A 293 -16.36 25.78 13.42
CA LYS A 293 -17.11 24.73 12.73
C LYS A 293 -16.39 23.41 12.89
N GLN A 294 -16.50 22.84 14.07
CA GLN A 294 -15.86 21.57 14.42
C GLN A 294 -16.28 20.44 13.48
N LYS A 295 -15.36 19.53 13.20
CA LYS A 295 -15.62 18.33 12.41
C LYS A 295 -15.74 17.13 13.34
N THR A 296 -16.93 16.53 13.41
CA THR A 296 -17.17 15.29 14.15
C THR A 296 -17.14 14.09 13.21
N PHE A 297 -16.41 13.07 13.60
CA PHE A 297 -16.35 11.77 12.94
C PHE A 297 -17.13 10.76 13.76
N LEU A 298 -18.09 10.09 13.11
CA LEU A 298 -18.99 9.14 13.75
C LEU A 298 -18.62 7.70 13.33
N HIS A 299 -18.72 6.76 14.29
CA HIS A 299 -18.52 5.34 14.03
C HIS A 299 -19.55 4.79 13.02
N ASN A 300 -19.23 3.68 12.41
CA ASN A 300 -20.07 2.97 11.43
C ASN A 300 -20.58 3.86 10.28
N ARG A 301 -19.89 4.97 9.98
CA ARG A 301 -20.25 5.91 8.92
C ARG A 301 -19.07 6.27 8.04
N ARG A 302 -19.40 6.58 6.79
CA ARG A 302 -18.48 7.22 5.86
C ARG A 302 -18.50 8.73 6.09
N ASN A 303 -17.42 9.27 6.62
CA ASN A 303 -17.26 10.70 6.86
C ASN A 303 -16.52 11.34 5.70
N LEU A 304 -17.19 12.21 4.94
CA LEU A 304 -16.54 12.93 3.85
C LEU A 304 -15.92 14.22 4.39
N LEU A 305 -14.69 14.51 3.99
CA LEU A 305 -13.97 15.73 4.37
C LEU A 305 -13.15 16.24 3.20
N THR A 306 -13.36 17.49 2.79
CA THR A 306 -12.48 18.18 1.85
C THR A 306 -11.66 19.21 2.60
N ILE A 307 -10.36 19.17 2.42
CA ILE A 307 -9.38 20.09 3.00
C ILE A 307 -8.74 20.84 1.84
N ASN A 308 -8.99 22.14 1.74
CA ASN A 308 -8.34 22.98 0.73
C ASN A 308 -6.87 23.20 1.12
N MET A 309 -5.93 22.97 0.21
CA MET A 309 -4.48 23.07 0.43
C MET A 309 -3.83 24.28 -0.27
N ALA A 310 -4.62 25.18 -0.86
CA ALA A 310 -4.09 26.33 -1.61
C ALA A 310 -3.20 27.28 -0.77
N SER A 311 -3.39 27.33 0.54
CA SER A 311 -2.57 28.12 1.47
C SER A 311 -1.54 27.29 2.24
N ALA A 312 -1.28 26.06 1.84
CA ALA A 312 -0.22 25.26 2.45
C ALA A 312 1.16 25.90 2.23
N VAL A 313 2.04 25.70 3.19
CA VAL A 313 3.46 25.97 3.00
C VAL A 313 4.00 24.78 2.20
N ARG A 314 4.59 25.04 1.03
CA ARG A 314 5.25 24.05 0.21
C ARG A 314 6.75 24.18 0.37
N GLU A 315 7.40 23.09 0.74
CA GLU A 315 8.84 22.97 0.83
C GLU A 315 9.30 21.97 -0.23
N GLU A 316 10.09 22.44 -1.19
CA GLU A 316 10.67 21.58 -2.23
C GLU A 316 11.60 20.55 -1.60
N LYS A 317 11.53 19.33 -2.08
CA LYS A 317 12.53 18.31 -1.77
C LYS A 317 13.69 18.46 -2.74
N GLU A 318 14.90 18.46 -2.19
CA GLU A 318 16.07 18.34 -3.07
C GLU A 318 15.95 17.06 -3.90
N PRO A 319 16.21 17.13 -5.20
CA PRO A 319 16.20 15.96 -6.06
C PRO A 319 17.05 14.84 -5.45
N VAL A 320 16.48 13.66 -5.32
CA VAL A 320 17.22 12.49 -4.82
C VAL A 320 18.28 12.13 -5.85
N ALA A 321 19.54 12.39 -5.51
CA ALA A 321 20.63 12.01 -6.38
C ALA A 321 20.77 10.48 -6.46
N SER A 322 20.70 9.95 -7.67
CA SER A 322 21.07 8.55 -7.93
C SER A 322 22.57 8.44 -8.06
N TYR A 323 23.18 7.56 -7.28
CA TYR A 323 24.63 7.37 -7.29
C TYR A 323 25.02 6.17 -8.15
N PHE A 324 25.92 6.38 -9.08
CA PHE A 324 26.42 5.38 -10.00
C PHE A 324 27.83 4.97 -9.60
N THR A 325 28.06 3.67 -9.46
CA THR A 325 29.36 3.10 -9.07
C THR A 325 30.10 2.53 -10.28
N HIS A 326 31.44 2.70 -10.28
CA HIS A 326 32.29 2.19 -11.35
C HIS A 326 32.22 0.66 -11.45
N ILE A 327 32.15 0.16 -12.66
CA ILE A 327 32.24 -1.27 -12.94
C ILE A 327 33.33 -1.56 -13.98
N ASN A 328 33.93 -2.74 -13.85
CA ASN A 328 34.93 -3.26 -14.78
C ASN A 328 34.52 -4.60 -15.41
N SER A 329 33.26 -5.00 -15.26
CA SER A 329 32.66 -6.14 -15.90
C SER A 329 31.14 -6.03 -15.96
N LEU A 330 30.53 -6.77 -16.88
CA LEU A 330 29.08 -6.94 -17.00
C LEU A 330 28.59 -8.27 -16.40
N ALA A 331 29.33 -8.88 -15.47
CA ALA A 331 28.96 -10.17 -14.89
C ALA A 331 27.60 -10.15 -14.17
N SER A 332 27.22 -9.00 -13.58
CA SER A 332 25.93 -8.79 -12.93
C SER A 332 24.96 -7.94 -13.76
N HIS A 333 25.16 -7.92 -15.08
CA HIS A 333 24.28 -7.16 -15.99
C HIS A 333 22.84 -7.69 -15.97
N SER A 334 21.88 -6.77 -16.07
CA SER A 334 20.51 -7.05 -16.49
C SER A 334 20.01 -5.91 -17.37
N ASP A 335 19.08 -6.21 -18.28
CA ASP A 335 18.50 -5.22 -19.21
C ASP A 335 17.71 -4.09 -18.51
N LEU A 336 17.44 -4.26 -17.21
CA LEU A 336 16.73 -3.26 -16.38
C LEU A 336 17.68 -2.27 -15.70
N LYS A 337 19.01 -2.54 -15.71
CA LYS A 337 19.98 -1.66 -15.06
C LYS A 337 20.27 -0.42 -15.89
N GLU A 338 20.42 0.69 -15.18
CA GLU A 338 20.81 1.98 -15.75
C GLU A 338 22.30 2.20 -15.60
N TYR A 339 22.88 2.77 -16.63
CA TYR A 339 24.31 3.05 -16.75
C TYR A 339 24.55 4.50 -17.15
N ILE A 340 25.69 5.04 -16.75
CA ILE A 340 26.26 6.28 -17.33
C ILE A 340 27.63 6.01 -17.90
N LEU A 341 27.97 6.72 -18.98
CA LEU A 341 29.24 6.65 -19.67
C LEU A 341 30.03 7.92 -19.38
N VAL A 342 31.17 7.79 -18.70
CA VAL A 342 31.95 8.95 -18.24
C VAL A 342 33.35 8.91 -18.82
N TYR A 343 33.78 10.01 -19.44
CA TYR A 343 35.18 10.26 -19.74
C TYR A 343 35.88 10.87 -18.53
N GLU A 344 37.01 10.27 -18.13
CA GLU A 344 37.82 10.76 -17.01
C GLU A 344 39.29 10.87 -17.42
N ASN A 345 39.83 12.07 -17.37
CA ASN A 345 41.25 12.29 -17.60
C ASN A 345 41.74 13.55 -16.91
N ASN A 346 42.80 13.42 -16.10
CA ASN A 346 43.49 14.53 -15.43
C ASN A 346 42.53 15.53 -14.72
N GLY A 347 41.51 15.02 -14.04
CA GLY A 347 40.50 15.82 -13.32
C GLY A 347 39.36 16.33 -14.17
N THR A 348 39.42 16.17 -15.50
CA THR A 348 38.26 16.43 -16.37
C THR A 348 37.33 15.22 -16.33
N ARG A 349 36.05 15.46 -16.04
CA ARG A 349 35.00 14.45 -15.97
C ARG A 349 33.81 14.90 -16.81
N LYS A 350 33.48 14.12 -17.86
CA LYS A 350 32.39 14.42 -18.78
C LYS A 350 31.51 13.18 -18.96
N VAL A 351 30.22 13.32 -18.72
CA VAL A 351 29.22 12.27 -18.93
C VAL A 351 28.57 12.41 -20.29
N ALA A 352 28.29 11.28 -20.94
CA ALA A 352 27.46 11.29 -22.14
C ALA A 352 26.03 11.64 -21.75
N THR A 353 25.42 12.55 -22.51
CA THR A 353 24.06 13.00 -22.31
C THR A 353 23.19 12.58 -23.51
N GLN A 354 22.20 13.35 -23.88
CA GLN A 354 21.27 13.05 -24.97
C GLN A 354 21.94 12.88 -26.34
N PHE A 355 21.26 12.16 -27.23
CA PHE A 355 21.64 12.09 -28.63
C PHE A 355 21.29 13.39 -29.35
N SER A 356 22.27 13.98 -30.05
CA SER A 356 22.09 15.23 -30.77
C SER A 356 22.68 15.10 -32.19
N GLY A 357 21.80 15.03 -33.18
CA GLY A 357 22.15 15.02 -34.59
C GLY A 357 22.98 13.82 -35.04
N SER A 358 24.25 13.73 -34.64
CA SER A 358 25.15 12.61 -35.03
C SER A 358 26.15 12.23 -33.94
N GLN A 359 25.84 12.58 -32.70
CA GLN A 359 26.73 12.41 -31.53
C GLN A 359 25.92 12.25 -30.27
N LEU A 360 26.56 11.82 -29.18
CA LEU A 360 26.06 12.06 -27.84
C LEU A 360 26.76 13.31 -27.30
N ASP A 361 25.99 14.26 -26.83
CA ASP A 361 26.54 15.45 -26.18
C ASP A 361 27.19 15.06 -24.84
N ALA A 362 27.99 15.94 -24.26
CA ALA A 362 28.69 15.64 -23.03
C ALA A 362 28.70 16.86 -22.10
N ASP A 363 28.32 16.61 -20.86
CA ASP A 363 28.26 17.62 -19.79
C ASP A 363 29.20 17.30 -18.63
N ASP A 364 29.43 18.28 -17.78
CA ASP A 364 30.14 18.08 -16.51
C ASP A 364 29.27 17.27 -15.56
N ILE A 365 29.92 16.38 -14.80
CA ILE A 365 29.24 15.56 -13.80
C ILE A 365 29.99 15.64 -12.47
N VAL A 366 29.22 15.70 -11.38
CA VAL A 366 29.77 15.76 -10.02
C VAL A 366 30.10 14.35 -9.53
N TYR A 367 31.31 14.17 -9.05
CA TYR A 367 31.80 12.94 -8.44
C TYR A 367 31.97 13.14 -6.93
N THR A 368 31.40 12.20 -6.16
CA THR A 368 31.57 12.14 -4.71
C THR A 368 32.43 10.93 -4.37
N ASP A 369 33.61 11.14 -3.77
CA ASP A 369 34.61 10.08 -3.54
C ASP A 369 34.07 8.88 -2.74
N GLU A 370 33.05 9.09 -1.89
CA GLU A 370 32.44 8.03 -1.08
C GLU A 370 31.31 7.28 -1.78
N LYS A 371 30.64 7.89 -2.77
CA LYS A 371 29.37 7.37 -3.33
C LYS A 371 29.38 7.17 -4.85
N GLY A 372 30.31 7.78 -5.56
CA GLY A 372 30.37 7.75 -7.02
C GLY A 372 29.76 8.99 -7.67
N TYR A 373 29.26 8.87 -8.92
CA TYR A 373 28.63 9.97 -9.62
C TYR A 373 27.16 10.14 -9.20
N ALA A 374 26.77 11.39 -8.95
CA ALA A 374 25.38 11.75 -8.67
C ALA A 374 24.68 12.13 -9.98
N VAL A 375 23.53 11.50 -10.24
CA VAL A 375 22.58 11.87 -11.30
C VAL A 375 21.29 12.26 -10.61
N THR A 376 20.77 13.44 -10.89
CA THR A 376 19.51 13.95 -10.35
C THR A 376 18.41 13.86 -11.41
N THR A 377 17.17 14.14 -11.04
CA THR A 377 16.05 14.22 -11.99
C THR A 377 16.29 15.26 -13.11
N GLU A 378 17.05 16.32 -12.85
CA GLU A 378 17.45 17.30 -13.87
C GLU A 378 18.48 16.74 -14.87
N THR A 379 19.15 15.64 -14.52
CA THR A 379 20.18 14.98 -15.33
C THR A 379 19.78 13.56 -15.72
N GLU A 380 18.49 13.24 -15.69
CA GLU A 380 17.94 11.90 -15.98
C GLU A 380 18.30 11.42 -17.40
N GLY A 381 18.39 12.34 -18.37
CA GLY A 381 18.86 12.07 -19.73
C GLY A 381 20.34 11.61 -19.85
N TYR A 382 21.09 11.54 -18.74
CA TYR A 382 22.47 11.03 -18.72
C TYR A 382 22.54 9.51 -18.62
N THR A 383 21.43 8.85 -18.33
CA THR A 383 21.37 7.40 -18.17
C THR A 383 21.04 6.69 -19.48
N PHE A 384 21.51 5.46 -19.61
CA PHE A 384 21.14 4.55 -20.70
C PHE A 384 21.05 3.12 -20.21
N ARG A 385 20.37 2.28 -20.98
CA ARG A 385 20.30 0.84 -20.74
C ARG A 385 21.10 0.09 -21.79
N LEU A 386 21.69 -1.05 -21.37
CA LEU A 386 22.31 -2.02 -22.27
C LEU A 386 21.33 -3.19 -22.41
N LEU A 387 20.73 -3.35 -23.57
CA LEU A 387 19.83 -4.45 -23.85
C LEU A 387 20.60 -5.57 -24.56
N ARG A 388 20.65 -6.76 -23.98
CA ARG A 388 21.43 -7.87 -24.55
C ARG A 388 20.82 -8.38 -25.84
N VAL A 389 21.67 -8.56 -26.85
CA VAL A 389 21.26 -9.20 -28.11
C VAL A 389 21.34 -10.71 -27.93
N ASP A 390 20.23 -11.43 -28.06
CA ASP A 390 20.03 -12.87 -27.91
C ASP A 390 21.30 -13.71 -27.70
N GLN A 391 21.60 -14.13 -26.49
CA GLN A 391 22.73 -14.99 -26.09
C GLN A 391 24.14 -14.55 -26.59
N SER A 392 24.25 -13.37 -27.19
CA SER A 392 25.54 -12.83 -27.69
C SER A 392 26.27 -12.02 -26.60
N SER A 393 27.49 -11.60 -26.87
CA SER A 393 28.26 -10.63 -26.09
C SER A 393 27.98 -9.17 -26.51
N SER A 394 27.01 -8.96 -27.37
CA SER A 394 26.66 -7.66 -27.93
C SER A 394 25.43 -7.09 -27.25
N TYR A 395 25.29 -5.76 -27.28
CA TYR A 395 24.23 -5.01 -26.64
C TYR A 395 23.70 -3.92 -27.56
N TYR A 396 22.42 -3.59 -27.44
CA TYR A 396 21.89 -2.33 -27.90
C TYR A 396 22.06 -1.29 -26.79
N ILE A 397 22.45 -0.08 -27.15
CA ILE A 397 22.46 1.07 -26.24
C ILE A 397 21.13 1.80 -26.42
N LEU A 398 20.31 1.85 -25.38
CA LEU A 398 19.03 2.56 -25.36
C LEU A 398 19.15 3.78 -24.43
N MET A 399 19.06 4.97 -25.00
CA MET A 399 19.12 6.26 -24.30
C MET A 399 17.91 7.10 -24.75
N ASP A 400 17.14 7.65 -23.84
CA ASP A 400 15.90 8.41 -24.11
C ASP A 400 14.97 7.70 -25.13
N ASP A 401 14.73 6.40 -24.90
CA ASP A 401 13.94 5.54 -25.80
C ASP A 401 14.42 5.51 -27.25
N GLN A 402 15.69 5.87 -27.48
CA GLN A 402 16.35 5.79 -28.78
C GLN A 402 17.48 4.75 -28.76
N TYR A 403 17.46 3.84 -29.72
CA TYR A 403 18.57 2.94 -29.99
C TYR A 403 19.71 3.70 -30.65
N ILE A 404 20.88 3.69 -30.04
CA ILE A 404 22.07 4.39 -30.56
C ILE A 404 22.87 3.46 -31.45
N GLY A 405 23.10 3.87 -32.69
CA GLY A 405 23.83 3.10 -33.71
C GLY A 405 24.97 3.89 -34.34
N TYR A 406 25.71 3.22 -35.20
CA TYR A 406 26.74 3.82 -36.03
C TYR A 406 26.21 4.10 -37.46
N ALA A 407 26.33 5.32 -37.93
CA ALA A 407 25.89 5.70 -39.26
C ALA A 407 27.01 5.56 -40.32
N SER A 408 28.01 6.45 -40.26
CA SER A 408 29.14 6.46 -41.20
C SER A 408 30.27 7.38 -40.69
N SER A 409 31.49 7.21 -41.18
CA SER A 409 32.65 8.03 -40.78
C SER A 409 32.85 8.06 -39.25
N THR A 410 32.45 9.12 -38.56
CA THR A 410 32.49 9.24 -37.10
C THR A 410 31.09 9.45 -36.50
N SER A 411 30.05 9.45 -37.34
CA SER A 411 28.69 9.80 -36.95
C SER A 411 27.95 8.64 -36.31
N LEU A 412 27.24 8.94 -35.25
CA LEU A 412 26.22 8.07 -34.68
C LEU A 412 24.87 8.30 -35.38
N THR A 413 23.94 7.43 -35.16
CA THR A 413 22.52 7.54 -35.55
C THR A 413 21.67 7.08 -34.40
N SER A 414 20.38 7.45 -34.40
CA SER A 414 19.42 6.93 -33.45
C SER A 414 18.13 6.49 -34.14
N SER A 415 17.39 5.60 -33.48
CA SER A 415 16.09 5.14 -33.94
C SER A 415 15.20 4.79 -32.72
N SER A 416 13.93 5.18 -32.75
CA SER A 416 12.96 4.79 -31.71
C SER A 416 12.57 3.30 -31.79
N GLU A 417 12.80 2.67 -32.94
CA GLU A 417 12.56 1.23 -33.16
C GLU A 417 13.80 0.62 -33.82
N LEU A 418 14.09 -0.65 -33.52
CA LEU A 418 15.14 -1.37 -34.21
C LEU A 418 14.69 -1.63 -35.67
N PRO A 419 15.44 -1.13 -36.67
CA PRO A 419 15.14 -1.42 -38.07
C PRO A 419 15.12 -2.92 -38.35
N SER A 420 14.26 -3.37 -39.24
CA SER A 420 14.23 -4.78 -39.66
C SER A 420 15.51 -5.19 -40.47
N GLU A 421 16.16 -4.23 -41.09
CA GLU A 421 17.42 -4.39 -41.82
C GLU A 421 18.53 -3.60 -41.11
N ASP A 422 19.79 -4.04 -41.25
CA ASP A 422 20.98 -3.36 -40.70
C ASP A 422 20.99 -3.24 -39.14
N GLN A 423 20.37 -4.15 -38.44
CA GLN A 423 20.33 -4.12 -36.96
C GLN A 423 21.71 -4.13 -36.31
N ASP A 424 22.72 -4.76 -36.98
CA ASP A 424 24.09 -4.81 -36.52
C ASP A 424 24.77 -3.45 -36.43
N LYS A 425 24.26 -2.41 -37.11
CA LYS A 425 24.69 -1.02 -36.93
C LYS A 425 24.37 -0.47 -35.55
N TYR A 426 23.32 -0.98 -34.91
CA TYR A 426 22.88 -0.60 -33.56
C TYR A 426 23.45 -1.51 -32.48
N GLN A 427 24.19 -2.55 -32.85
CA GLN A 427 24.80 -3.49 -31.91
C GLN A 427 26.23 -3.07 -31.55
N TRP A 428 26.55 -3.21 -30.28
CA TRP A 428 27.83 -2.84 -29.71
C TRP A 428 28.38 -3.97 -28.85
N ASN A 429 29.64 -4.37 -29.10
CA ASN A 429 30.40 -5.20 -28.20
C ASN A 429 30.93 -4.35 -27.06
N VAL A 430 30.63 -4.76 -25.81
CA VAL A 430 31.09 -4.06 -24.61
C VAL A 430 32.10 -4.93 -23.89
N SER A 431 33.31 -4.42 -23.73
CA SER A 431 34.42 -5.10 -23.04
C SER A 431 35.17 -4.08 -22.17
N PHE A 432 36.09 -4.57 -21.34
CA PHE A 432 36.87 -3.74 -20.42
C PHE A 432 38.37 -3.97 -20.60
N GLU A 433 39.13 -2.90 -20.66
CA GLU A 433 40.57 -2.88 -20.74
C GLU A 433 41.16 -1.86 -19.77
N ASN A 434 41.97 -2.31 -18.79
CA ASN A 434 42.63 -1.42 -17.80
C ASN A 434 41.63 -0.42 -17.13
N ASP A 435 40.56 -0.92 -16.59
CA ASP A 435 39.46 -0.16 -15.94
C ASP A 435 38.64 0.77 -16.87
N ASN A 436 38.92 0.78 -18.15
CA ASN A 436 38.16 1.52 -19.13
C ASN A 436 37.19 0.59 -19.88
N VAL A 437 36.02 1.12 -20.21
CA VAL A 437 35.09 0.42 -21.07
C VAL A 437 35.46 0.62 -22.54
N VAL A 438 35.39 -0.44 -23.30
CA VAL A 438 35.59 -0.46 -24.76
C VAL A 438 34.26 -0.83 -25.39
N ILE A 439 33.67 0.10 -26.12
CA ILE A 439 32.37 -0.06 -26.80
C ILE A 439 32.63 -0.02 -28.29
N GLN A 440 32.61 -1.21 -28.96
CA GLN A 440 32.94 -1.41 -30.36
C GLN A 440 31.72 -1.75 -31.19
N ASN A 441 31.50 -1.08 -32.31
CA ASN A 441 30.39 -1.38 -33.19
C ASN A 441 30.52 -2.75 -33.85
N VAL A 442 29.44 -3.52 -33.88
CA VAL A 442 29.45 -4.90 -34.45
C VAL A 442 29.58 -4.87 -35.96
N ASN A 443 28.83 -4.02 -36.64
CA ASN A 443 28.85 -3.90 -38.10
C ASN A 443 30.20 -3.38 -38.63
N THR A 444 30.80 -2.43 -37.93
CA THR A 444 32.08 -1.84 -38.32
C THR A 444 33.09 -1.91 -37.17
N GLN A 445 33.75 -3.05 -37.05
CA GLN A 445 34.68 -3.40 -35.96
C GLN A 445 35.87 -2.45 -35.78
N SER A 446 36.14 -1.57 -36.71
CA SER A 446 37.13 -0.50 -36.55
C SER A 446 36.59 0.75 -35.88
N ARG A 447 35.33 0.75 -35.44
CA ARG A 447 34.65 1.90 -34.82
C ARG A 447 34.33 1.65 -33.36
N TYR A 448 34.69 2.66 -32.53
CA TYR A 448 34.57 2.61 -31.09
C TYR A 448 33.87 3.89 -30.61
N LEU A 449 32.94 3.76 -29.69
CA LEU A 449 32.36 4.91 -29.02
C LEU A 449 33.40 5.56 -28.10
N LYS A 450 33.76 6.81 -28.36
CA LYS A 450 34.84 7.51 -27.66
C LYS A 450 34.49 8.98 -27.45
N TYR A 451 35.06 9.56 -26.39
CA TYR A 451 34.97 10.98 -26.11
C TYR A 451 35.98 11.77 -27.01
N TYR A 452 35.54 12.92 -27.44
CA TYR A 452 36.38 13.87 -28.16
C TYR A 452 36.49 15.20 -27.42
N SER A 453 37.67 15.84 -27.48
CA SER A 453 37.98 17.06 -26.73
C SER A 453 37.06 18.26 -27.04
N SER A 454 36.27 18.19 -28.08
CA SER A 454 35.24 19.19 -28.41
C SER A 454 33.95 19.04 -27.59
N GLY A 455 33.86 18.08 -26.64
CA GLY A 455 32.74 17.96 -25.71
C GLY A 455 31.60 17.06 -26.19
N TYR A 456 31.91 15.93 -26.83
CA TYR A 456 30.93 14.95 -27.30
C TYR A 456 31.51 13.56 -27.46
N PHE A 457 30.61 12.54 -27.52
CA PHE A 457 30.97 11.16 -27.85
C PHE A 457 30.57 10.82 -29.27
N LYS A 458 31.45 10.18 -30.00
CA LYS A 458 31.26 9.70 -31.38
C LYS A 458 31.95 8.36 -31.65
N ALA A 459 31.70 7.78 -32.83
CA ALA A 459 32.34 6.57 -33.27
C ALA A 459 33.72 6.86 -33.95
N TYR A 460 34.79 6.56 -33.28
CA TYR A 460 36.17 6.79 -33.75
C TYR A 460 36.92 5.49 -34.05
N THR A 461 38.01 5.58 -34.81
CA THR A 461 38.93 4.44 -34.98
C THR A 461 39.74 4.21 -33.70
N SER A 462 40.41 3.05 -33.61
CA SER A 462 41.24 2.70 -32.46
C SER A 462 42.37 3.69 -32.17
N SER A 463 42.85 4.39 -33.19
CA SER A 463 43.97 5.34 -33.11
C SER A 463 43.56 6.76 -32.75
N THR A 464 42.26 7.07 -32.80
CA THR A 464 41.73 8.45 -32.55
C THR A 464 40.75 8.48 -31.38
N GLY A 465 40.58 9.66 -30.78
CA GLY A 465 39.72 9.86 -29.63
C GLY A 465 40.31 9.38 -28.29
N ASN A 466 39.75 9.87 -27.19
CA ASN A 466 40.21 9.52 -25.84
C ASN A 466 39.70 8.15 -25.42
N LYS A 467 40.56 7.35 -24.81
CA LYS A 467 40.26 5.98 -24.37
C LYS A 467 39.85 5.88 -22.88
N ASN A 468 39.97 6.98 -22.12
CA ASN A 468 39.69 6.97 -20.69
C ASN A 468 38.18 7.11 -20.45
N ILE A 469 37.43 6.13 -20.90
CA ILE A 469 35.98 6.08 -20.75
C ILE A 469 35.67 4.97 -19.77
N LYS A 470 34.88 5.27 -18.78
CA LYS A 470 34.43 4.35 -17.74
C LYS A 470 32.94 4.17 -17.76
N LEU A 471 32.50 3.00 -17.34
CA LEU A 471 31.09 2.65 -17.20
C LEU A 471 30.73 2.59 -15.71
N TYR A 472 29.66 3.24 -15.36
CA TYR A 472 29.10 3.24 -14.03
C TYR A 472 27.68 2.73 -14.06
N VAL A 473 27.27 2.02 -13.02
CA VAL A 473 25.96 1.40 -12.92
C VAL A 473 25.23 1.93 -11.68
N HIS A 474 23.94 2.13 -11.80
CA HIS A 474 23.05 2.28 -10.65
C HIS A 474 22.91 0.91 -9.97
N PRO A 475 23.06 0.80 -8.65
CA PRO A 475 23.02 -0.45 -7.89
C PRO A 475 21.72 -1.23 -8.04
#